data_9998679e8eb247f50503d3caec4d5d3e
#
_entry.id   9998679e8eb247f50503d3caec4d5d3e
#
_cell.length_a   1.000
_cell.length_b   1.000
_cell.length_c   1.000
_cell.angle_alpha   90.00
_cell.angle_beta   90.00
_cell.angle_gamma   90.00
#
_symmetry.space_group_name_H-M   'P 1'
#
loop_
_entity.id
_entity.type
_entity.pdbx_description
1 polymer ?
#
loop_
_entity_poly.entity_id
_entity_poly.type
_entity_poly.pdbx_seq_one_letter_code
_entity_poly.pdbx_strand_id
1 'polypeptide(L)'
;MTKRIWVLTDDRAGNNAQALGVAESTGFAVETKRVYYTNCAVLPNFLRGATTLGVARETLNEIKPPYPDFVVAAGRRAAPLARYVKKKSAGKTKIVQLMFPGKAGLDDFDLVVLPAHDGFTQERANVVRYIGAPNRV
;
A
#
# COMPACT_ATOMS: atom_id res chain seq x y z
N MET A 1 3.22 4.50 23.53
CA MET A 1 2.07 3.90 22.83
C MET A 1 2.55 3.15 21.62
N THR A 2 2.00 1.95 21.42
CA THR A 2 2.35 1.15 20.24
C THR A 2 1.70 1.76 19.00
N LYS A 3 2.49 1.93 17.96
CA LYS A 3 1.96 2.36 16.66
C LYS A 3 1.21 1.22 16.00
N ARG A 4 0.25 1.56 15.15
CA ARG A 4 -0.62 0.60 14.47
C ARG A 4 -0.33 0.63 12.98
N ILE A 5 -0.32 -0.55 12.37
CA ILE A 5 -0.11 -0.72 10.93
C ILE A 5 -1.27 -1.52 10.36
N TRP A 6 -1.85 -1.03 9.26
CA TRP A 6 -2.71 -1.84 8.41
C TRP A 6 -1.88 -2.38 7.26
N VAL A 7 -2.00 -3.68 7.01
CA VAL A 7 -1.45 -4.31 5.81
C VAL A 7 -2.61 -4.63 4.88
N LEU A 8 -2.60 -4.06 3.70
CA LEU A 8 -3.64 -4.32 2.70
C LEU A 8 -3.29 -5.61 1.98
N THR A 9 -4.10 -6.64 2.18
CA THR A 9 -3.88 -7.97 1.59
C THR A 9 -4.91 -8.25 0.51
N ASP A 10 -4.58 -9.17 -0.40
CA ASP A 10 -5.47 -9.58 -1.47
C ASP A 10 -5.26 -11.07 -1.80
N ASP A 11 -5.63 -11.50 -3.00
CA ASP A 11 -5.49 -12.87 -3.45
C ASP A 11 -4.07 -13.22 -3.93
N ARG A 12 -3.15 -12.27 -3.92
CA ARG A 12 -1.77 -12.48 -4.37
C ARG A 12 -0.86 -12.78 -3.19
N ALA A 13 -0.63 -14.06 -2.93
CA ALA A 13 0.12 -14.51 -1.75
C ALA A 13 1.52 -13.92 -1.66
N GLY A 14 2.22 -13.78 -2.79
CA GLY A 14 3.57 -13.21 -2.82
C GLY A 14 3.58 -11.75 -2.34
N ASN A 15 2.64 -10.95 -2.82
CA ASN A 15 2.52 -9.56 -2.40
C ASN A 15 2.17 -9.47 -0.90
N ASN A 16 1.25 -10.32 -0.44
CA ASN A 16 0.86 -10.35 0.96
C ASN A 16 2.04 -10.70 1.86
N ALA A 17 2.84 -11.69 1.48
CA ALA A 17 4.01 -12.12 2.27
C ALA A 17 5.04 -10.99 2.38
N GLN A 18 5.29 -10.27 1.31
CA GLN A 18 6.23 -9.15 1.33
C GLN A 18 5.73 -8.02 2.23
N ALA A 19 4.46 -7.64 2.08
CA ALA A 19 3.87 -6.57 2.88
C ALA A 19 3.85 -6.92 4.37
N LEU A 20 3.46 -8.15 4.70
CA LEU A 20 3.46 -8.63 6.08
C LEU A 20 4.87 -8.68 6.65
N GLY A 21 5.85 -9.13 5.86
CA GLY A 21 7.25 -9.17 6.30
C GLY A 21 7.77 -7.80 6.70
N VAL A 22 7.49 -6.80 5.87
CA VAL A 22 7.89 -5.41 6.18
C VAL A 22 7.19 -4.92 7.45
N ALA A 23 5.89 -5.12 7.56
CA ALA A 23 5.12 -4.64 8.71
C ALA A 23 5.58 -5.33 10.00
N GLU A 24 5.76 -6.63 9.98
CA GLU A 24 6.16 -7.39 11.17
C GLU A 24 7.56 -7.02 11.65
N SER A 25 8.45 -6.63 10.73
CA SER A 25 9.81 -6.24 11.09
C SER A 25 9.87 -4.97 11.93
N THR A 26 8.80 -4.18 11.97
CA THR A 26 8.75 -2.93 12.74
C THR A 26 8.50 -3.16 14.23
N GLY A 27 7.95 -4.30 14.60
CA GLY A 27 7.52 -4.55 15.98
C GLY A 27 6.24 -3.83 16.38
N PHE A 28 5.60 -3.10 15.47
CA PHE A 28 4.33 -2.41 15.74
C PHE A 28 3.15 -3.38 15.68
N ALA A 29 2.00 -2.93 16.16
CA ALA A 29 0.77 -3.74 16.10
C ALA A 29 0.25 -3.81 14.66
N VAL A 30 0.21 -5.02 14.10
CA VAL A 30 -0.16 -5.26 12.71
C VAL A 30 -1.58 -5.81 12.63
N GLU A 31 -2.41 -5.17 11.79
CA GLU A 31 -3.75 -5.62 11.48
C GLU A 31 -3.86 -5.78 9.96
N THR A 32 -4.30 -6.94 9.49
CA THR A 32 -4.50 -7.16 8.06
C THR A 32 -5.90 -6.69 7.66
N LYS A 33 -5.96 -5.97 6.54
CA LYS A 33 -7.22 -5.58 5.92
C LYS A 33 -7.30 -6.28 4.57
N ARG A 34 -8.11 -7.32 4.49
CA ARG A 34 -8.32 -8.04 3.22
C ARG A 34 -9.10 -7.14 2.27
N VAL A 35 -8.54 -6.91 1.09
CA VAL A 35 -9.13 -6.04 0.07
C VAL A 35 -9.74 -6.90 -1.03
N TYR A 36 -11.03 -6.71 -1.28
CA TYR A 36 -11.72 -7.32 -2.40
C TYR A 36 -11.96 -6.25 -3.47
N TYR A 37 -11.75 -6.60 -4.72
CA TYR A 37 -11.79 -5.66 -5.82
C TYR A 37 -12.99 -5.91 -6.73
N THR A 38 -13.49 -4.84 -7.34
CA THR A 38 -14.49 -4.90 -8.41
C THR A 38 -13.78 -4.84 -9.76
N ASN A 39 -14.55 -4.94 -10.85
CA ASN A 39 -14.00 -4.85 -12.20
C ASN A 39 -13.30 -3.51 -12.48
N CYS A 40 -13.67 -2.45 -11.76
CA CYS A 40 -13.02 -1.13 -11.91
C CYS A 40 -11.56 -1.14 -11.46
N ALA A 41 -11.10 -2.17 -10.74
CA ALA A 41 -9.71 -2.27 -10.32
C ALA A 41 -8.73 -2.44 -11.50
N VAL A 42 -9.22 -2.82 -12.68
CA VAL A 42 -8.37 -2.94 -13.88
C VAL A 42 -8.05 -1.57 -14.50
N LEU A 43 -8.75 -0.51 -14.11
CA LEU A 43 -8.47 0.83 -14.62
C LEU A 43 -7.07 1.29 -14.19
N PRO A 44 -6.36 2.05 -15.05
CA PRO A 44 -5.08 2.62 -14.67
C PRO A 44 -5.19 3.53 -13.44
N ASN A 45 -4.12 3.61 -12.65
CA ASN A 45 -4.15 4.37 -11.41
C ASN A 45 -4.36 5.86 -11.63
N PHE A 46 -4.01 6.41 -12.79
CA PHE A 46 -4.30 7.81 -13.06
C PHE A 46 -5.82 8.09 -13.18
N LEU A 47 -6.62 7.06 -13.51
CA LEU A 47 -8.08 7.17 -13.52
C LEU A 47 -8.68 6.86 -12.16
N ARG A 48 -8.08 5.94 -11.39
CA ARG A 48 -8.57 5.59 -10.05
C ARG A 48 -8.26 6.66 -9.01
N GLY A 49 -7.03 7.22 -9.08
CA GLY A 49 -6.61 8.26 -8.14
C GLY A 49 -6.57 7.79 -6.69
N ALA A 50 -6.73 8.72 -5.76
CA ALA A 50 -6.79 8.44 -4.32
C ALA A 50 -8.25 8.22 -3.92
N THR A 51 -8.85 7.15 -4.44
CA THR A 51 -10.28 6.88 -4.28
C THR A 51 -10.53 5.42 -3.93
N THR A 52 -11.80 5.13 -3.64
CA THR A 52 -12.27 3.76 -3.40
C THR A 52 -12.77 3.08 -4.66
N LEU A 53 -12.62 3.71 -5.81
CA LEU A 53 -13.05 3.12 -7.09
C LEU A 53 -12.31 1.80 -7.33
N GLY A 54 -13.05 0.74 -7.59
CA GLY A 54 -12.48 -0.59 -7.78
C GLY A 54 -12.39 -1.43 -6.50
N VAL A 55 -12.81 -0.87 -5.36
CA VAL A 55 -12.80 -1.58 -4.07
C VAL A 55 -14.23 -1.99 -3.71
N ALA A 56 -14.41 -3.26 -3.33
CA ALA A 56 -15.72 -3.79 -2.99
C ALA A 56 -16.25 -3.20 -1.69
N ARG A 57 -17.59 -3.13 -1.57
CA ARG A 57 -18.24 -2.49 -0.43
C ARG A 57 -17.90 -3.16 0.90
N GLU A 58 -17.80 -4.48 0.95
CA GLU A 58 -17.46 -5.19 2.18
C GLU A 58 -16.06 -4.83 2.69
N THR A 59 -15.12 -4.53 1.78
CA THR A 59 -13.82 -4.00 2.17
C THR A 59 -13.96 -2.60 2.75
N LEU A 60 -14.76 -1.73 2.13
CA LEU A 60 -14.93 -0.35 2.58
C LEU A 60 -15.51 -0.28 3.98
N ASN A 61 -16.32 -1.25 4.38
CA ASN A 61 -16.88 -1.30 5.73
C ASN A 61 -15.80 -1.47 6.81
N GLU A 62 -14.63 -2.01 6.43
CA GLU A 62 -13.49 -2.19 7.32
C GLU A 62 -12.47 -1.03 7.25
N ILE A 63 -12.60 -0.15 6.27
CA ILE A 63 -11.69 0.98 6.06
C ILE A 63 -12.35 2.24 6.66
N LYS A 64 -12.25 2.35 7.97
CA LYS A 64 -12.91 3.41 8.72
C LYS A 64 -12.04 3.86 9.91
N PRO A 65 -12.31 5.05 10.47
CA PRO A 65 -11.59 5.50 11.67
C PRO A 65 -11.77 4.54 12.85
N PRO A 66 -10.80 4.48 13.77
CA PRO A 66 -9.55 5.25 13.76
C PRO A 66 -8.57 4.72 12.73
N TYR A 67 -7.99 5.63 11.94
CA TYR A 67 -6.99 5.25 10.94
C TYR A 67 -5.66 4.90 11.60
N PRO A 68 -4.84 4.01 11.00
CA PRO A 68 -3.58 3.59 11.60
C PRO A 68 -2.49 4.64 11.42
N ASP A 69 -1.36 4.42 12.07
CA ASP A 69 -0.18 5.27 11.87
C ASP A 69 0.45 5.00 10.50
N PHE A 70 0.43 3.73 10.05
CA PHE A 70 1.01 3.32 8.78
C PHE A 70 0.07 2.39 8.01
N VAL A 71 0.13 2.48 6.69
CA VAL A 71 -0.47 1.49 5.78
C VAL A 71 0.65 0.95 4.90
N VAL A 72 0.75 -0.37 4.82
CA VAL A 72 1.68 -1.06 3.91
C VAL A 72 0.87 -1.73 2.82
N ALA A 73 1.18 -1.43 1.58
CA ALA A 73 0.51 -2.00 0.41
C ALA A 73 1.56 -2.53 -0.57
N ALA A 74 1.22 -3.60 -1.27
CA ALA A 74 2.08 -4.18 -2.31
C ALA A 74 1.30 -4.29 -3.60
N GLY A 75 1.90 -3.83 -4.71
CA GLY A 75 1.29 -3.92 -6.02
C GLY A 75 0.41 -2.73 -6.37
N ARG A 76 0.04 -2.66 -7.64
CA ARG A 76 -0.69 -1.52 -8.20
C ARG A 76 -2.12 -1.39 -7.69
N ARG A 77 -2.80 -2.54 -7.50
CA ARG A 77 -4.23 -2.51 -7.18
C ARG A 77 -4.54 -1.84 -5.84
N ALA A 78 -3.67 -2.00 -4.87
CA ALA A 78 -3.88 -1.47 -3.52
C ALA A 78 -3.46 -0.01 -3.38
N ALA A 79 -2.66 0.51 -4.30
CA ALA A 79 -2.10 1.86 -4.19
C ALA A 79 -3.18 2.95 -4.06
N PRO A 80 -4.26 2.96 -4.86
CA PRO A 80 -5.31 3.97 -4.69
C PRO A 80 -5.98 3.95 -3.32
N LEU A 81 -6.19 2.77 -2.74
CA LEU A 81 -6.81 2.66 -1.42
C LEU A 81 -5.87 3.19 -0.33
N ALA A 82 -4.57 2.90 -0.42
CA ALA A 82 -3.60 3.46 0.52
C ALA A 82 -3.60 4.99 0.47
N ARG A 83 -3.62 5.56 -0.72
CA ARG A 83 -3.69 7.02 -0.91
C ARG A 83 -4.99 7.59 -0.35
N TYR A 84 -6.11 6.87 -0.51
CA TYR A 84 -7.40 7.25 0.05
C TYR A 84 -7.34 7.33 1.58
N VAL A 85 -6.74 6.34 2.24
CA VAL A 85 -6.60 6.33 3.71
C VAL A 85 -5.76 7.51 4.17
N LYS A 86 -4.66 7.79 3.50
CA LYS A 86 -3.83 8.96 3.83
C LYS A 86 -4.63 10.25 3.74
N LYS A 87 -5.40 10.41 2.67
CA LYS A 87 -6.24 11.59 2.47
C LYS A 87 -7.29 11.72 3.58
N LYS A 88 -7.97 10.62 3.91
CA LYS A 88 -9.02 10.63 4.94
C LYS A 88 -8.48 10.89 6.33
N SER A 89 -7.24 10.50 6.60
CA SER A 89 -6.57 10.77 7.88
C SER A 89 -5.96 12.18 7.93
N ALA A 90 -6.20 13.02 6.94
CA ALA A 90 -5.62 14.36 6.80
C ALA A 90 -4.07 14.31 6.80
N GLY A 91 -3.51 13.29 6.18
CA GLY A 91 -2.07 13.10 6.05
C GLY A 91 -1.39 12.52 7.27
N LYS A 92 -2.13 12.16 8.32
CA LYS A 92 -1.54 11.59 9.53
C LYS A 92 -1.06 10.15 9.32
N THR A 93 -1.75 9.37 8.48
CA THR A 93 -1.31 8.03 8.12
C THR A 93 -0.18 8.10 7.11
N LYS A 94 0.95 7.47 7.42
CA LYS A 94 2.06 7.32 6.48
C LYS A 94 1.83 6.08 5.63
N ILE A 95 2.13 6.15 4.35
CA ILE A 95 1.90 5.01 3.45
C ILE A 95 3.20 4.53 2.84
N VAL A 96 3.37 3.19 2.88
CA VAL A 96 4.52 2.49 2.36
C VAL A 96 4.06 1.57 1.24
N GLN A 97 4.62 1.73 0.07
CA GLN A 97 4.27 0.94 -1.11
C GLN A 97 5.44 0.04 -1.48
N LEU A 98 5.16 -1.26 -1.61
CA LEU A 98 6.09 -2.22 -2.16
C LEU A 98 5.71 -2.45 -3.62
N MET A 99 6.71 -2.51 -4.48
CA MET A 99 6.55 -2.59 -5.93
C MET A 99 5.99 -1.30 -6.53
N PHE A 100 6.18 -1.14 -7.83
CA PHE A 100 5.81 0.10 -8.51
C PHE A 100 4.28 0.28 -8.54
N PRO A 101 3.76 1.39 -7.99
CA PRO A 101 2.31 1.62 -7.95
C PRO A 101 1.76 2.30 -9.20
N GLY A 102 2.60 2.63 -10.18
CA GLY A 102 2.27 3.51 -11.30
C GLY A 102 2.83 4.91 -11.05
N LYS A 103 2.89 5.72 -12.10
CA LYS A 103 3.46 7.07 -11.99
C LYS A 103 2.52 8.05 -11.29
N ALA A 104 1.21 7.82 -11.41
CA ALA A 104 0.22 8.73 -10.84
C ALA A 104 0.25 8.68 -9.32
N GLY A 105 0.40 9.84 -8.71
CA GLY A 105 0.33 9.95 -7.26
C GLY A 105 1.56 9.43 -6.52
N LEU A 106 2.68 9.26 -7.23
CA LEU A 106 3.90 8.71 -6.63
C LEU A 106 4.36 9.54 -5.42
N ASP A 107 4.14 10.85 -5.46
CA ASP A 107 4.53 11.75 -4.39
C ASP A 107 3.65 11.64 -3.13
N ASP A 108 2.50 10.99 -3.21
CA ASP A 108 1.65 10.77 -2.03
C ASP A 108 2.24 9.70 -1.09
N PHE A 109 3.12 8.85 -1.59
CA PHE A 109 3.71 7.79 -0.78
C PHE A 109 4.88 8.33 0.03
N ASP A 110 4.92 7.94 1.30
CA ASP A 110 6.03 8.30 2.19
C ASP A 110 7.26 7.46 1.88
N LEU A 111 7.05 6.23 1.41
CA LEU A 111 8.13 5.36 0.98
C LEU A 111 7.63 4.41 -0.11
N VAL A 112 8.39 4.30 -1.18
CA VAL A 112 8.17 3.30 -2.24
C VAL A 112 9.40 2.43 -2.32
N VAL A 113 9.23 1.11 -2.16
CA VAL A 113 10.33 0.14 -2.16
C VAL A 113 10.27 -0.68 -3.44
N LEU A 114 11.30 -0.57 -4.26
CA LEU A 114 11.36 -1.22 -5.58
C LEU A 114 12.51 -2.23 -5.63
N PRO A 115 12.31 -3.37 -6.34
CA PRO A 115 13.43 -4.26 -6.64
C PRO A 115 14.49 -3.53 -7.47
N ALA A 116 15.76 -3.93 -7.30
CA ALA A 116 16.84 -3.32 -8.06
C ALA A 116 16.69 -3.48 -9.57
N HIS A 117 15.98 -4.55 -10.00
CA HIS A 117 15.73 -4.84 -11.42
C HIS A 117 14.48 -4.16 -11.99
N ASP A 118 13.76 -3.37 -11.18
CA ASP A 118 12.59 -2.64 -11.68
C ASP A 118 12.99 -1.64 -12.75
N GLY A 119 12.18 -1.53 -13.79
CA GLY A 119 12.48 -0.65 -14.93
C GLY A 119 12.27 0.84 -14.68
N PHE A 120 11.76 1.22 -13.51
CA PHE A 120 11.58 2.62 -13.16
C PHE A 120 12.93 3.26 -12.86
N THR A 121 13.32 4.24 -13.66
CA THR A 121 14.68 4.80 -13.62
C THR A 121 14.77 6.16 -12.93
N GLN A 122 13.67 6.83 -12.66
CA GLN A 122 13.69 8.13 -12.00
C GLN A 122 14.12 8.00 -10.54
N GLU A 123 15.00 8.87 -10.11
CA GLU A 123 15.36 8.96 -8.70
C GLU A 123 14.43 9.93 -7.99
N ARG A 124 13.91 9.51 -6.85
CA ARG A 124 13.06 10.32 -5.98
C ARG A 124 13.44 10.08 -4.54
N ALA A 125 13.29 11.09 -3.70
CA ALA A 125 13.66 10.98 -2.27
C ALA A 125 12.88 9.90 -1.55
N ASN A 126 11.64 9.59 -1.99
CA ASN A 126 10.78 8.59 -1.36
C ASN A 126 10.89 7.21 -1.98
N VAL A 127 11.80 6.99 -2.92
CA VAL A 127 11.96 5.69 -3.59
C VAL A 127 13.27 5.04 -3.17
N VAL A 128 13.19 3.79 -2.70
CA VAL A 128 14.34 3.00 -2.27
C VAL A 128 14.36 1.70 -3.06
N ARG A 129 15.54 1.27 -3.47
CA ARG A 129 15.73 0.01 -4.19
C ARG A 129 16.41 -1.02 -3.29
N TYR A 130 16.11 -2.30 -3.54
CA TYR A 130 16.70 -3.40 -2.81
C TYR A 130 17.05 -4.56 -3.74
N ILE A 131 17.96 -5.42 -3.30
CA ILE A 131 18.33 -6.65 -3.99
C ILE A 131 17.51 -7.79 -3.39
N GLY A 132 16.86 -8.58 -4.27
CA GLY A 132 15.94 -9.61 -3.85
C GLY A 132 14.57 -9.05 -3.50
N ALA A 133 13.77 -9.83 -2.79
CA ALA A 133 12.43 -9.42 -2.38
C ALA A 133 12.32 -9.49 -0.85
N PRO A 134 11.67 -8.50 -0.20
CA PRO A 134 11.40 -8.62 1.22
C PRO A 134 10.43 -9.78 1.46
N ASN A 135 10.76 -10.63 2.41
CA ASN A 135 9.94 -11.80 2.70
C ASN A 135 9.66 -11.88 4.19
N ARG A 136 8.53 -12.49 4.50
CA ARG A 136 8.19 -12.87 5.84
C ARG A 136 9.11 -14.00 6.27
N VAL A 137 9.72 -13.83 7.41
CA VAL A 137 10.64 -14.83 7.98
C VAL A 137 9.89 -15.74 8.94
#